data_a335c30b04d80490bbfc63fdf6f1805e
#
_entry.id   a335c30b04d80490bbfc63fdf6f1805e
#
_cell.length_a   1.000
_cell.length_b   1.000
_cell.length_c   1.000
_cell.angle_alpha   90.00
_cell.angle_beta   90.00
_cell.angle_gamma   90.00
#
_symmetry.space_group_name_H-M   'P 1'
#
loop_
_entity.id
_entity.type
_entity.pdbx_description
1 polymer ?
#
loop_
_entity_poly.entity_id
_entity_poly.type
_entity_poly.pdbx_seq_one_letter_code
_entity_poly.pdbx_strand_id
1 'polypeptide(L)'
;MKKIILAMSFLVMLLGMTACKNNHVVNPMASQEKQEREFLRDVIKHRSPDVQKVDLIGNTVIYTHIFDGIIDIKTYTFDGDVCVEAERVYTFPSQMSALRHYRRAVEQADLYDNIELFNNEVRYNLKEAQHKLETAGLTKEQLKAKFDKQIADAKADMHRAGDKIKKAGKCIENDINCCDKKHK
;
A
#
# COMPACT_ATOMS: atom_id res chain seq x y z
N MET A 1 59.68 -33.18 3.41
CA MET A 1 58.23 -33.17 3.10
C MET A 1 57.45 -32.08 3.82
N LYS A 2 57.74 -31.68 5.06
CA LYS A 2 57.01 -30.61 5.79
C LYS A 2 57.15 -29.23 5.19
N LYS A 3 58.26 -28.89 4.51
CA LYS A 3 58.52 -27.56 3.91
C LYS A 3 57.74 -27.31 2.60
N ILE A 4 57.41 -28.37 1.86
CA ILE A 4 56.66 -28.26 0.61
C ILE A 4 55.15 -28.01 0.88
N ILE A 5 54.60 -28.57 1.95
CA ILE A 5 53.22 -28.35 2.36
C ILE A 5 52.98 -26.92 2.79
N LEU A 6 53.93 -26.29 3.45
CA LEU A 6 53.84 -24.88 3.88
C LEU A 6 53.86 -23.90 2.69
N ALA A 7 54.62 -24.18 1.64
CA ALA A 7 54.71 -23.38 0.43
C ALA A 7 53.41 -23.46 -0.41
N MET A 8 52.76 -24.63 -0.47
CA MET A 8 51.51 -24.80 -1.18
C MET A 8 50.33 -24.10 -0.45
N SER A 9 50.37 -24.10 0.90
CA SER A 9 49.35 -23.37 1.69
C SER A 9 49.41 -21.85 1.49
N PHE A 10 50.63 -21.31 1.33
CA PHE A 10 50.82 -19.86 1.07
C PHE A 10 50.40 -19.47 -0.36
N LEU A 11 50.59 -20.35 -1.33
CA LEU A 11 50.23 -20.10 -2.72
C LEU A 11 48.70 -20.05 -2.89
N VAL A 12 47.95 -20.93 -2.18
CA VAL A 12 46.51 -20.95 -2.18
C VAL A 12 45.92 -19.70 -1.52
N MET A 13 46.54 -19.15 -0.47
CA MET A 13 46.13 -17.88 0.14
C MET A 13 46.37 -16.68 -0.76
N LEU A 14 47.43 -16.67 -1.55
CA LEU A 14 47.73 -15.58 -2.48
C LEU A 14 46.80 -15.54 -3.70
N LEU A 15 46.34 -16.71 -4.15
CA LEU A 15 45.38 -16.80 -5.24
C LEU A 15 43.92 -16.44 -4.80
N GLY A 16 43.61 -16.59 -3.50
CA GLY A 16 42.32 -16.20 -2.93
C GLY A 16 42.12 -14.70 -2.77
N MET A 17 43.20 -13.90 -2.74
CA MET A 17 43.11 -12.44 -2.56
C MET A 17 42.98 -11.64 -3.86
N THR A 18 43.17 -12.24 -5.02
CA THR A 18 42.99 -11.56 -6.32
C THR A 18 41.60 -11.71 -6.95
N ALA A 19 40.73 -12.51 -6.35
CA ALA A 19 39.36 -12.73 -6.84
C ALA A 19 38.34 -11.73 -6.30
N CYS A 20 38.71 -10.78 -5.44
CA CYS A 20 37.80 -9.80 -4.83
C CYS A 20 37.85 -8.40 -5.47
N LYS A 21 38.32 -8.27 -6.71
CA LYS A 21 38.14 -7.01 -7.46
C LYS A 21 37.13 -7.23 -8.57
N ASN A 22 35.99 -6.56 -8.41
CA ASN A 22 34.89 -6.40 -9.40
C ASN A 22 33.75 -7.43 -9.38
N ASN A 23 33.34 -7.91 -8.23
CA ASN A 23 31.94 -8.23 -8.12
C ASN A 23 31.23 -7.02 -7.50
N HIS A 24 30.70 -6.13 -8.34
CA HIS A 24 29.48 -5.40 -7.98
C HIS A 24 28.47 -6.50 -7.65
N VAL A 25 28.37 -6.85 -6.38
CA VAL A 25 27.21 -7.56 -5.86
C VAL A 25 26.08 -6.56 -6.05
N VAL A 26 25.42 -6.65 -7.21
CA VAL A 26 24.16 -5.97 -7.44
C VAL A 26 23.25 -6.55 -6.37
N ASN A 27 23.06 -5.75 -5.32
CA ASN A 27 22.17 -6.16 -4.24
C ASN A 27 20.79 -6.33 -4.89
N PRO A 28 20.25 -7.56 -5.03
CA PRO A 28 18.99 -7.78 -5.72
C PRO A 28 17.86 -6.97 -5.09
N MET A 29 17.95 -6.68 -3.80
CA MET A 29 17.02 -5.77 -3.10
C MET A 29 17.12 -4.32 -3.60
N ALA A 30 18.33 -3.80 -3.87
CA ALA A 30 18.50 -2.44 -4.38
C ALA A 30 17.95 -2.29 -5.81
N SER A 31 18.08 -3.33 -6.64
CA SER A 31 17.49 -3.35 -7.98
C SER A 31 15.95 -3.38 -7.92
N GLN A 32 15.37 -4.18 -7.02
CA GLN A 32 13.94 -4.25 -6.80
C GLN A 32 13.38 -2.93 -6.22
N GLU A 33 14.08 -2.30 -5.28
CA GLU A 33 13.70 -0.98 -4.77
C GLU A 33 13.68 0.10 -5.86
N LYS A 34 14.62 0.06 -6.78
CA LYS A 34 14.65 1.00 -7.92
C LYS A 34 13.47 0.79 -8.84
N GLN A 35 13.17 -0.46 -9.22
CA GLN A 35 12.02 -0.80 -10.05
C GLN A 35 10.70 -0.41 -9.38
N GLU A 36 10.58 -0.63 -8.08
CA GLU A 36 9.40 -0.23 -7.32
C GLU A 36 9.23 1.30 -7.28
N ARG A 37 10.31 2.06 -7.08
CA ARG A 37 10.25 3.52 -7.12
C ARG A 37 9.88 4.06 -8.51
N GLU A 38 10.36 3.44 -9.57
CA GLU A 38 9.98 3.77 -10.95
C GLU A 38 8.52 3.44 -11.20
N PHE A 39 8.05 2.25 -10.77
CA PHE A 39 6.65 1.86 -10.85
C PHE A 39 5.75 2.81 -10.06
N LEU A 40 6.10 3.16 -8.81
CA LEU A 40 5.33 4.10 -8.00
C LEU A 40 5.29 5.51 -8.63
N ARG A 41 6.38 5.94 -9.29
CA ARG A 41 6.38 7.21 -10.05
C ARG A 41 5.43 7.17 -11.24
N ASP A 42 5.37 6.05 -11.94
CA ASP A 42 4.45 5.87 -13.06
C ASP A 42 2.99 5.78 -12.60
N VAL A 43 2.74 5.11 -11.48
CA VAL A 43 1.42 5.06 -10.84
C VAL A 43 0.98 6.46 -10.35
N ILE A 44 1.89 7.24 -9.78
CA ILE A 44 1.61 8.63 -9.38
C ILE A 44 1.35 9.53 -10.60
N LYS A 45 2.05 9.33 -11.70
CA LYS A 45 1.83 10.03 -12.96
C LYS A 45 0.48 9.70 -13.62
N HIS A 46 0.05 8.45 -13.49
CA HIS A 46 -1.19 7.92 -14.04
C HIS A 46 -2.16 7.61 -12.89
N ARG A 47 -2.39 8.59 -11.98
CA ARG A 47 -3.28 8.42 -10.82
C ARG A 47 -4.51 7.63 -11.25
N SER A 48 -4.52 6.34 -10.92
CA SER A 48 -5.75 5.57 -10.96
C SER A 48 -6.76 6.31 -10.10
N PRO A 49 -7.98 6.56 -10.59
CA PRO A 49 -8.98 7.23 -9.79
C PRO A 49 -9.15 6.45 -8.48
N ASP A 50 -9.18 7.17 -7.37
CA ASP A 50 -9.56 6.61 -6.07
C ASP A 50 -10.98 6.02 -6.22
N VAL A 51 -11.09 4.70 -6.21
CA VAL A 51 -12.35 3.99 -6.37
C VAL A 51 -12.73 3.37 -5.05
N GLN A 52 -13.85 3.82 -4.51
CA GLN A 52 -14.42 3.25 -3.29
C GLN A 52 -15.80 2.67 -3.59
N LYS A 53 -16.08 1.49 -3.07
CA LYS A 53 -17.31 0.75 -3.28
C LYS A 53 -17.66 -0.03 -2.02
N VAL A 54 -18.94 -0.18 -1.73
CA VAL A 54 -19.45 -1.10 -0.72
C VAL A 54 -20.57 -1.95 -1.28
N ASP A 55 -20.51 -3.24 -1.01
CA ASP A 55 -21.52 -4.22 -1.40
C ASP A 55 -22.04 -4.93 -0.15
N LEU A 56 -23.34 -5.29 -0.17
CA LEU A 56 -23.96 -6.20 0.79
C LEU A 56 -24.39 -7.44 0.03
N ILE A 57 -23.77 -8.58 0.33
CA ILE A 57 -24.02 -9.87 -0.32
C ILE A 57 -24.41 -10.87 0.76
N GLY A 58 -25.70 -11.20 0.84
CA GLY A 58 -26.24 -12.07 1.88
C GLY A 58 -26.02 -11.47 3.28
N ASN A 59 -25.17 -12.11 4.07
CA ASN A 59 -24.81 -11.67 5.42
C ASN A 59 -23.43 -11.01 5.49
N THR A 60 -22.85 -10.62 4.35
CA THR A 60 -21.50 -10.11 4.28
C THR A 60 -21.47 -8.70 3.69
N VAL A 61 -20.81 -7.76 4.40
CA VAL A 61 -20.52 -6.41 3.92
C VAL A 61 -19.08 -6.39 3.40
N ILE A 62 -18.90 -6.00 2.14
CA ILE A 62 -17.60 -5.92 1.48
C ILE A 62 -17.33 -4.47 1.12
N TYR A 63 -16.29 -3.89 1.73
CA TYR A 63 -15.79 -2.56 1.36
C TYR A 63 -14.52 -2.71 0.54
N THR A 64 -14.51 -2.15 -0.65
CA THR A 64 -13.36 -2.14 -1.57
C THR A 64 -12.87 -0.72 -1.76
N HIS A 65 -11.56 -0.52 -1.59
CA HIS A 65 -10.89 0.75 -1.86
C HIS A 65 -9.67 0.50 -2.76
N ILE A 66 -9.64 1.15 -3.91
CA ILE A 66 -8.52 1.08 -4.86
C ILE A 66 -7.87 2.45 -4.90
N PHE A 67 -6.60 2.53 -4.51
CA PHE A 67 -5.83 3.77 -4.47
C PHE A 67 -4.35 3.49 -4.77
N ASP A 68 -3.73 4.31 -5.57
CA ASP A 68 -2.29 4.23 -5.92
C ASP A 68 -1.83 2.81 -6.35
N GLY A 69 -2.71 2.05 -7.05
CA GLY A 69 -2.46 0.68 -7.47
C GLY A 69 -2.57 -0.37 -6.36
N ILE A 70 -2.95 0.03 -5.15
CA ILE A 70 -3.25 -0.87 -4.03
C ILE A 70 -4.73 -1.16 -4.03
N ILE A 71 -5.11 -2.43 -3.82
CA ILE A 71 -6.48 -2.86 -3.60
C ILE A 71 -6.60 -3.23 -2.12
N ASP A 72 -7.46 -2.54 -1.38
CA ASP A 72 -7.81 -2.79 0.02
C ASP A 72 -9.26 -3.30 0.08
N ILE A 73 -9.43 -4.55 0.49
CA ILE A 73 -10.75 -5.19 0.66
C ILE A 73 -10.94 -5.50 2.13
N LYS A 74 -12.03 -4.99 2.70
CA LYS A 74 -12.50 -5.35 4.05
C LYS A 74 -13.79 -6.12 3.93
N THR A 75 -13.84 -7.29 4.53
CA THR A 75 -14.99 -8.19 4.55
C THR A 75 -15.46 -8.37 5.98
N TYR A 76 -16.73 -8.10 6.23
CA TYR A 76 -17.38 -8.27 7.54
C TYR A 76 -18.52 -9.27 7.38
N THR A 77 -18.44 -10.40 8.08
CA THR A 77 -19.45 -11.45 8.08
C THR A 77 -20.31 -11.35 9.32
N PHE A 78 -21.62 -11.43 9.14
CA PHE A 78 -22.62 -11.30 10.19
C PHE A 78 -23.36 -12.61 10.44
N ASP A 79 -23.65 -12.87 11.71
CA ASP A 79 -24.67 -13.84 12.14
C ASP A 79 -25.84 -13.04 12.75
N GLY A 80 -26.96 -13.00 12.03
CA GLY A 80 -28.02 -12.04 12.35
C GLY A 80 -27.52 -10.60 12.24
N ASP A 81 -27.58 -9.89 13.36
CA ASP A 81 -27.15 -8.49 13.48
C ASP A 81 -25.75 -8.33 14.08
N VAL A 82 -25.08 -9.43 14.38
CA VAL A 82 -23.76 -9.41 15.04
C VAL A 82 -22.65 -9.73 14.04
N CYS A 83 -21.65 -8.87 13.96
CA CYS A 83 -20.45 -9.17 13.20
C CYS A 83 -19.64 -10.26 13.93
N VAL A 84 -19.46 -11.41 13.27
CA VAL A 84 -18.74 -12.56 13.84
C VAL A 84 -17.32 -12.72 13.31
N GLU A 85 -17.04 -12.13 12.15
CA GLU A 85 -15.73 -12.23 11.51
C GLU A 85 -15.45 -10.96 10.70
N ALA A 86 -14.19 -10.52 10.72
CA ALA A 86 -13.72 -9.50 9.82
C ALA A 86 -12.34 -9.86 9.25
N GLU A 87 -12.26 -9.86 7.93
CA GLU A 87 -11.05 -10.08 7.16
C GLU A 87 -10.66 -8.80 6.42
N ARG A 88 -9.36 -8.59 6.25
CA ARG A 88 -8.83 -7.52 5.40
C ARG A 88 -7.75 -8.07 4.49
N VAL A 89 -7.86 -7.77 3.21
CA VAL A 89 -6.92 -8.19 2.18
C VAL A 89 -6.38 -6.97 1.46
N TYR A 90 -5.05 -6.84 1.48
CA TYR A 90 -4.35 -5.86 0.67
C TYR A 90 -3.64 -6.54 -0.48
N THR A 91 -3.90 -6.11 -1.71
CA THR A 91 -3.11 -6.48 -2.89
C THR A 91 -2.24 -5.30 -3.30
N PHE A 92 -0.94 -5.50 -3.33
CA PHE A 92 0.04 -4.47 -3.64
C PHE A 92 0.53 -4.58 -5.09
N PRO A 93 1.04 -3.49 -5.68
CA PRO A 93 1.62 -3.52 -7.02
C PRO A 93 2.90 -4.35 -7.11
N SER A 94 3.56 -4.67 -5.99
CA SER A 94 4.76 -5.49 -5.96
C SER A 94 4.87 -6.33 -4.69
N GLN A 95 5.62 -7.45 -4.76
CA GLN A 95 5.94 -8.27 -3.60
C GLN A 95 6.72 -7.50 -2.53
N MET A 96 7.58 -6.56 -2.93
CA MET A 96 8.37 -5.77 -1.98
C MET A 96 7.49 -4.83 -1.17
N SER A 97 6.48 -4.22 -1.79
CA SER A 97 5.49 -3.38 -1.09
C SER A 97 4.67 -4.23 -0.11
N ALA A 98 4.23 -5.41 -0.53
CA ALA A 98 3.52 -6.35 0.32
C ALA A 98 4.37 -6.80 1.53
N LEU A 99 5.65 -7.14 1.30
CA LEU A 99 6.56 -7.55 2.37
C LEU A 99 6.79 -6.43 3.39
N ARG A 100 6.95 -5.18 2.94
CA ARG A 100 7.07 -4.03 3.85
C ARG A 100 5.82 -3.84 4.69
N HIS A 101 4.65 -3.98 4.06
CA HIS A 101 3.38 -3.86 4.75
C HIS A 101 3.19 -4.99 5.76
N TYR A 102 3.47 -6.23 5.36
CA TYR A 102 3.43 -7.41 6.23
C TYR A 102 4.30 -7.23 7.48
N ARG A 103 5.55 -6.77 7.34
CA ARG A 103 6.44 -6.54 8.48
C ARG A 103 5.86 -5.54 9.48
N ARG A 104 5.26 -4.45 9.01
CA ARG A 104 4.57 -3.49 9.89
C ARG A 104 3.33 -4.08 10.56
N ALA A 105 2.57 -4.92 9.83
CA ALA A 105 1.41 -5.58 10.40
C ALA A 105 1.81 -6.58 11.50
N VAL A 106 2.91 -7.31 11.33
CA VAL A 106 3.45 -8.21 12.36
C VAL A 106 3.88 -7.45 13.62
N GLU A 107 4.38 -6.21 13.50
CA GLU A 107 4.67 -5.35 14.66
C GLU A 107 3.40 -4.99 15.45
N GLN A 108 2.23 -5.12 14.84
CA GLN A 108 0.90 -4.86 15.43
C GLN A 108 0.07 -6.15 15.55
N ALA A 109 0.72 -7.30 15.71
CA ALA A 109 0.08 -8.61 15.72
C ALA A 109 -1.01 -8.76 16.81
N ASP A 110 -0.97 -7.94 17.87
CA ASP A 110 -1.99 -7.95 18.91
C ASP A 110 -3.41 -7.64 18.43
N LEU A 111 -3.55 -7.02 17.27
CA LEU A 111 -4.84 -6.66 16.66
C LEU A 111 -5.45 -7.79 15.80
N TYR A 112 -4.66 -8.81 15.47
CA TYR A 112 -5.01 -9.82 14.48
C TYR A 112 -4.92 -11.23 15.06
N ASP A 113 -5.80 -12.13 14.62
CA ASP A 113 -5.71 -13.56 14.91
C ASP A 113 -4.74 -14.27 13.96
N ASN A 114 -4.67 -13.77 12.72
CA ASN A 114 -3.79 -14.31 11.70
C ASN A 114 -3.30 -13.21 10.77
N ILE A 115 -2.03 -13.30 10.33
CA ILE A 115 -1.43 -12.42 9.31
C ILE A 115 -0.68 -13.30 8.33
N GLU A 116 -1.06 -13.27 7.07
CA GLU A 116 -0.46 -14.06 6.00
C GLU A 116 0.09 -13.16 4.89
N LEU A 117 1.23 -13.56 4.33
CA LEU A 117 1.82 -12.97 3.14
C LEU A 117 1.89 -14.01 2.04
N PHE A 118 1.22 -13.77 0.92
CA PHE A 118 1.29 -14.62 -0.25
C PHE A 118 1.53 -13.75 -1.50
N ASN A 119 2.69 -13.91 -2.12
CA ASN A 119 3.12 -13.08 -3.27
C ASN A 119 3.05 -11.58 -2.95
N ASN A 120 2.15 -10.86 -3.62
CA ASN A 120 1.90 -9.44 -3.44
C ASN A 120 0.63 -9.13 -2.62
N GLU A 121 0.10 -10.13 -1.92
CA GLU A 121 -1.10 -10.01 -1.09
C GLU A 121 -0.75 -10.18 0.40
N VAL A 122 -1.32 -9.33 1.24
CA VAL A 122 -1.28 -9.46 2.70
C VAL A 122 -2.69 -9.58 3.21
N ARG A 123 -2.97 -10.65 3.95
CA ARG A 123 -4.28 -10.98 4.49
C ARG A 123 -4.22 -11.02 5.99
N TYR A 124 -5.21 -10.48 6.67
CA TYR A 124 -5.37 -10.64 8.10
C TYR A 124 -6.82 -10.82 8.53
N ASN A 125 -7.00 -11.63 9.57
CA ASN A 125 -8.25 -11.77 10.29
C ASN A 125 -8.16 -10.90 11.55
N LEU A 126 -9.13 -10.01 11.73
CA LEU A 126 -9.17 -9.15 12.90
C LEU A 126 -9.66 -9.93 14.11
N LYS A 127 -9.05 -9.71 15.26
CA LYS A 127 -9.55 -10.27 16.53
C LYS A 127 -10.97 -9.79 16.82
N GLU A 128 -11.72 -10.59 17.56
CA GLU A 128 -13.11 -10.30 17.94
C GLU A 128 -13.28 -8.91 18.54
N ALA A 129 -12.39 -8.52 19.46
CA ALA A 129 -12.44 -7.19 20.07
C ALA A 129 -12.26 -6.07 19.03
N GLN A 130 -11.41 -6.29 18.03
CA GLN A 130 -11.13 -5.29 17.00
C GLN A 130 -12.30 -5.14 16.03
N HIS A 131 -12.85 -6.24 15.49
CA HIS A 131 -13.99 -6.11 14.57
C HIS A 131 -15.25 -5.61 15.25
N LYS A 132 -15.48 -5.93 16.54
CA LYS A 132 -16.56 -5.33 17.34
C LYS A 132 -16.38 -3.82 17.50
N LEU A 133 -15.14 -3.35 17.68
CA LEU A 133 -14.85 -1.92 17.74
C LEU A 133 -15.10 -1.24 16.38
N GLU A 134 -14.66 -1.84 15.27
CA GLU A 134 -14.85 -1.28 13.94
C GLU A 134 -16.32 -1.20 13.51
N THR A 135 -17.09 -2.22 13.84
CA THR A 135 -18.53 -2.27 13.53
C THR A 135 -19.36 -1.45 14.52
N ALA A 136 -18.84 -1.20 15.73
CA ALA A 136 -19.51 -0.43 16.80
C ALA A 136 -20.94 -0.94 17.12
N GLY A 137 -21.18 -2.26 17.01
CA GLY A 137 -22.49 -2.87 17.22
C GLY A 137 -23.53 -2.56 16.13
N LEU A 138 -23.11 -2.07 14.98
CA LEU A 138 -23.98 -1.82 13.83
C LEU A 138 -24.44 -3.14 13.18
N THR A 139 -25.69 -3.18 12.70
CA THR A 139 -26.13 -4.25 11.79
C THR A 139 -25.42 -4.14 10.44
N LYS A 140 -25.52 -5.18 9.61
CA LYS A 140 -24.91 -5.18 8.28
C LYS A 140 -25.43 -4.05 7.39
N GLU A 141 -26.74 -3.73 7.46
CA GLU A 141 -27.34 -2.63 6.72
C GLU A 141 -26.82 -1.26 7.22
N GLN A 142 -26.70 -1.11 8.53
CA GLN A 142 -26.16 0.11 9.13
C GLN A 142 -24.67 0.28 8.81
N LEU A 143 -23.89 -0.80 8.83
CA LEU A 143 -22.48 -0.77 8.45
C LEU A 143 -22.31 -0.39 6.98
N LYS A 144 -23.11 -1.00 6.09
CA LYS A 144 -23.15 -0.60 4.68
C LYS A 144 -23.50 0.87 4.51
N ALA A 145 -24.55 1.36 5.16
CA ALA A 145 -24.96 2.76 5.09
C ALA A 145 -23.88 3.72 5.60
N LYS A 146 -23.12 3.33 6.66
CA LYS A 146 -21.97 4.07 7.17
C LYS A 146 -20.88 4.19 6.11
N PHE A 147 -20.52 3.13 5.42
CA PHE A 147 -19.53 3.15 4.33
C PHE A 147 -20.02 3.95 3.13
N ASP A 148 -21.29 3.78 2.70
CA ASP A 148 -21.88 4.58 1.62
C ASP A 148 -21.79 6.07 1.90
N LYS A 149 -22.08 6.48 3.14
CA LYS A 149 -21.94 7.87 3.58
C LYS A 149 -20.48 8.34 3.53
N GLN A 150 -19.53 7.55 4.03
CA GLN A 150 -18.11 7.89 3.98
C GLN A 150 -17.62 8.09 2.54
N ILE A 151 -18.05 7.23 1.61
CA ILE A 151 -17.73 7.33 0.18
C ILE A 151 -18.33 8.62 -0.41
N ALA A 152 -19.58 8.94 -0.07
CA ALA A 152 -20.23 10.16 -0.56
C ALA A 152 -19.53 11.43 -0.04
N ASP A 153 -19.19 11.45 1.26
CA ASP A 153 -18.48 12.57 1.89
C ASP A 153 -17.10 12.76 1.27
N ALA A 154 -16.32 11.69 1.05
CA ALA A 154 -15.02 11.75 0.39
C ALA A 154 -15.10 12.29 -1.04
N LYS A 155 -16.10 11.87 -1.83
CA LYS A 155 -16.36 12.40 -3.17
C LYS A 155 -16.71 13.90 -3.14
N ALA A 156 -17.54 14.34 -2.19
CA ALA A 156 -17.90 15.75 -2.04
C ALA A 156 -16.69 16.61 -1.67
N ASP A 157 -15.79 16.10 -0.81
CA ASP A 157 -14.55 16.79 -0.45
C ASP A 157 -13.60 16.93 -1.63
N MET A 158 -13.43 15.88 -2.45
CA MET A 158 -12.64 15.96 -3.68
C MET A 158 -13.19 17.00 -4.67
N HIS A 159 -14.51 17.07 -4.85
CA HIS A 159 -15.14 18.08 -5.70
C HIS A 159 -14.86 19.48 -5.16
N ARG A 160 -15.04 19.71 -3.85
CA ARG A 160 -14.75 21.01 -3.21
C ARG A 160 -13.28 21.43 -3.35
N ALA A 161 -12.34 20.48 -3.22
CA ALA A 161 -10.93 20.74 -3.44
C ALA A 161 -10.63 21.10 -4.90
N GLY A 162 -11.19 20.35 -5.84
CA GLY A 162 -11.08 20.63 -7.28
C GLY A 162 -11.60 22.03 -7.67
N ASP A 163 -12.73 22.44 -7.11
CA ASP A 163 -13.29 23.78 -7.35
C ASP A 163 -12.41 24.90 -6.78
N LYS A 164 -11.81 24.69 -5.60
CA LYS A 164 -10.84 25.65 -5.03
C LYS A 164 -9.61 25.80 -5.91
N ILE A 165 -9.08 24.69 -6.44
CA ILE A 165 -7.93 24.70 -7.36
C ILE A 165 -8.27 25.45 -8.65
N LYS A 166 -9.44 25.17 -9.25
CA LYS A 166 -9.91 25.89 -10.46
C LYS A 166 -10.06 27.39 -10.22
N LYS A 167 -10.58 27.80 -9.05
CA LYS A 167 -10.70 29.22 -8.70
C LYS A 167 -9.33 29.88 -8.53
N ALA A 168 -8.40 29.22 -7.85
CA ALA A 168 -7.03 29.72 -7.70
C ALA A 168 -6.31 29.85 -9.05
N GLY A 169 -6.45 28.84 -9.94
CA GLY A 169 -5.89 28.90 -11.30
C GLY A 169 -6.40 30.11 -12.10
N LYS A 170 -7.70 30.38 -12.04
CA LYS A 170 -8.29 31.59 -12.71
C LYS A 170 -7.78 32.92 -12.15
N CYS A 171 -7.51 32.99 -10.84
CA CYS A 171 -6.90 34.19 -10.24
C CYS A 171 -5.49 34.42 -10.79
N ILE A 172 -4.67 33.34 -10.89
CA ILE A 172 -3.31 33.46 -11.43
C ILE A 172 -3.32 33.86 -12.90
N GLU A 173 -4.19 33.30 -13.73
CA GLU A 173 -4.34 33.69 -15.14
C GLU A 173 -4.74 35.17 -15.29
N ASN A 174 -5.64 35.67 -14.45
CA ASN A 174 -6.05 37.07 -14.47
C ASN A 174 -4.92 38.02 -14.04
N ASP A 175 -4.12 37.61 -13.04
CA ASP A 175 -2.96 38.40 -12.59
C ASP A 175 -1.87 38.51 -13.67
N ILE A 176 -1.60 37.41 -14.38
CA ILE A 176 -0.66 37.38 -15.52
C ILE A 176 -1.15 38.29 -16.64
N ASN A 177 -2.43 38.22 -17.01
CA ASN A 177 -3.04 39.10 -18.05
C ASN A 177 -3.07 40.56 -17.65
N CYS A 178 -3.10 40.89 -16.35
CA CYS A 178 -3.01 42.28 -15.88
C CYS A 178 -1.57 42.83 -15.96
N CYS A 179 -0.55 41.98 -15.80
CA CYS A 179 0.85 42.40 -15.94
C CYS A 179 1.20 42.73 -17.40
N ASP A 180 0.75 41.92 -18.36
CA ASP A 180 1.01 42.13 -19.79
C ASP A 180 0.38 43.43 -20.37
N LYS A 181 -0.70 43.90 -19.76
CA LYS A 181 -1.35 45.17 -20.19
C LYS A 181 -0.67 46.45 -19.67
N LYS A 182 0.22 46.34 -18.67
CA LYS A 182 0.95 47.51 -18.12
C LYS A 182 2.28 47.78 -18.82
N HIS A 183 2.70 46.93 -19.76
CA HIS A 183 3.94 47.12 -20.54
C HIS A 183 3.72 47.41 -22.01
N LYS A 184 2.52 47.84 -22.40
CA LYS A 184 2.20 48.46 -23.70
C LYS A 184 1.83 49.92 -23.51
#